data_c9f9fc2733d7508ca2845685af8f1107
#
_entry.id   c9f9fc2733d7508ca2845685af8f1107
#
_cell.length_a   1.000
_cell.length_b   1.000
_cell.length_c   1.000
_cell.angle_alpha   90.00
_cell.angle_beta   90.00
_cell.angle_gamma   90.00
#
_symmetry.space_group_name_H-M   'P 1'
#
loop_
_entity.id
_entity.type
_entity.pdbx_description
1 polymer ?
#
loop_
_entity_poly.entity_id
_entity_poly.type
_entity_poly.pdbx_seq_one_letter_code
_entity_poly.pdbx_strand_id
1 'polypeptide(L)'
;STSGEGRAIGSTYIEGGFAKRILVSTSSHNMAAEKQFRNPTEYGTPKPNTATFTSTGGVSILLSNKKSKVKVESSTIGKVVDMGTTDVNHMGAVMAPAAGDVIYNHLKDTKRDISYYDLILTGDLGIYGKNIPKDYMMTKYNIKLNDNYNDCGTMLYDLDRQPVLAGASGPACLPLVVFSY
;
A
#
# COMPACT_ATOMS: atom_id res chain seq x y z
N SER A 1 -0.46 -5.30 -0.27
CA SER A 1 -1.25 -4.81 0.88
C SER A 1 -2.43 -5.75 1.13
N THR A 2 -2.85 -5.88 2.39
CA THR A 2 -3.97 -6.76 2.81
C THR A 2 -5.26 -6.49 2.02
N SER A 3 -5.57 -5.22 1.78
CA SER A 3 -6.70 -4.83 0.94
C SER A 3 -6.54 -5.29 -0.53
N GLY A 4 -5.33 -5.21 -1.07
CA GLY A 4 -5.03 -5.71 -2.43
C GLY A 4 -5.17 -7.23 -2.53
N GLU A 5 -4.63 -7.95 -1.55
CA GLU A 5 -4.73 -9.41 -1.46
C GLU A 5 -6.19 -9.87 -1.34
N GLY A 6 -6.97 -9.25 -0.46
CA GLY A 6 -8.38 -9.57 -0.30
C GLY A 6 -9.17 -9.37 -1.59
N ARG A 7 -8.90 -8.28 -2.34
CA ARG A 7 -9.53 -8.05 -3.65
C ARG A 7 -9.09 -9.08 -4.71
N ALA A 8 -7.81 -9.42 -4.75
CA ALA A 8 -7.30 -10.42 -5.67
C ALA A 8 -7.93 -11.80 -5.41
N ILE A 9 -7.92 -12.25 -4.16
CA ILE A 9 -8.53 -13.52 -3.75
C ILE A 9 -10.03 -13.50 -4.03
N GLY A 10 -10.76 -12.47 -3.60
CA GLY A 10 -12.18 -12.33 -3.82
C GLY A 10 -12.56 -12.34 -5.31
N SER A 11 -11.77 -11.65 -6.15
CA SER A 11 -11.98 -11.66 -7.60
C SER A 11 -11.76 -13.04 -8.21
N THR A 12 -10.76 -13.80 -7.76
CA THR A 12 -10.48 -15.16 -8.20
C THR A 12 -11.66 -16.11 -7.88
N TYR A 13 -12.26 -15.99 -6.70
CA TYR A 13 -13.42 -16.79 -6.33
C TYR A 13 -14.66 -16.47 -7.18
N ILE A 14 -14.86 -15.19 -7.52
CA ILE A 14 -15.96 -14.77 -8.39
C ILE A 14 -15.73 -15.26 -9.82
N GLU A 15 -14.53 -15.07 -10.35
CA GLU A 15 -14.16 -15.48 -11.71
C GLU A 15 -14.20 -17.00 -11.88
N GLY A 16 -13.77 -17.73 -10.85
CA GLY A 16 -13.86 -19.19 -10.80
C GLY A 16 -15.28 -19.74 -10.61
N GLY A 17 -16.29 -18.88 -10.48
CA GLY A 17 -17.69 -19.28 -10.32
C GLY A 17 -18.07 -19.79 -8.92
N PHE A 18 -17.18 -19.74 -7.96
CA PHE A 18 -17.43 -20.21 -6.58
C PHE A 18 -18.36 -19.29 -5.80
N ALA A 19 -18.39 -18.00 -6.15
CA ALA A 19 -19.27 -17.01 -5.53
C ALA A 19 -19.73 -15.96 -6.52
N LYS A 20 -20.94 -15.40 -6.30
CA LYS A 20 -21.47 -14.27 -7.11
C LYS A 20 -21.18 -12.92 -6.46
N ARG A 21 -20.96 -12.90 -5.14
CA ARG A 21 -20.64 -11.71 -4.34
C ARG A 21 -19.73 -12.09 -3.20
N ILE A 22 -18.74 -11.25 -2.92
CA ILE A 22 -17.79 -11.43 -1.83
C ILE A 22 -17.60 -10.08 -1.14
N LEU A 23 -17.70 -10.09 0.19
CA LEU A 23 -17.35 -8.94 1.00
C LEU A 23 -15.88 -9.06 1.43
N VAL A 24 -15.08 -8.09 1.05
CA VAL A 24 -13.67 -7.96 1.46
C VAL A 24 -13.57 -6.84 2.49
N SER A 25 -13.12 -7.15 3.68
CA SER A 25 -12.94 -6.18 4.77
C SER A 25 -11.48 -6.08 5.19
N THR A 26 -11.03 -4.86 5.42
CA THR A 26 -9.67 -4.57 5.89
C THR A 26 -9.77 -3.52 6.99
N SER A 27 -9.14 -3.77 8.12
CA SER A 27 -9.13 -2.83 9.25
C SER A 27 -7.79 -2.83 9.96
N SER A 28 -7.50 -1.75 10.65
CA SER A 28 -6.38 -1.62 11.58
C SER A 28 -6.76 -0.72 12.75
N HIS A 29 -6.09 -0.90 13.89
CA HIS A 29 -6.35 -0.15 15.10
C HIS A 29 -5.06 0.07 15.89
N ASN A 30 -4.71 1.34 16.12
CA ASN A 30 -3.42 1.72 16.71
C ASN A 30 -3.17 1.14 18.11
N MET A 31 -4.20 1.06 18.94
CA MET A 31 -4.06 0.67 20.35
C MET A 31 -4.39 -0.80 20.62
N ALA A 32 -4.77 -1.56 19.60
CA ALA A 32 -5.17 -2.96 19.74
C ALA A 32 -4.37 -3.89 18.83
N ALA A 33 -4.89 -4.23 17.66
CA ALA A 33 -4.34 -5.26 16.79
C ALA A 33 -2.89 -5.01 16.35
N GLU A 34 -2.52 -3.76 16.17
CA GLU A 34 -1.21 -3.37 15.63
C GLU A 34 -0.20 -2.96 16.74
N LYS A 35 -0.57 -3.10 18.02
CA LYS A 35 0.26 -2.63 19.12
C LYS A 35 1.67 -3.23 19.11
N GLN A 36 1.80 -4.52 18.81
CA GLN A 36 3.08 -5.23 18.77
C GLN A 36 4.06 -4.69 17.71
N PHE A 37 3.57 -3.96 16.70
CA PHE A 37 4.40 -3.34 15.67
C PHE A 37 4.86 -1.92 16.04
N ARG A 38 4.50 -1.44 17.24
CA ARG A 38 4.87 -0.12 17.73
C ARG A 38 6.03 -0.22 18.70
N ASN A 39 7.13 0.40 18.40
CA ASN A 39 8.31 0.41 19.26
C ASN A 39 8.81 1.85 19.46
N PRO A 40 8.94 2.33 20.70
CA PRO A 40 8.42 1.76 21.96
C PRO A 40 6.91 1.95 22.08
N THR A 41 6.20 0.92 22.57
CA THR A 41 4.73 0.93 22.59
C THR A 41 4.08 1.68 23.74
N GLU A 42 4.76 1.82 24.89
CA GLU A 42 4.03 1.99 26.15
C GLU A 42 4.58 3.04 27.10
N TYR A 43 5.63 3.68 26.81
CA TYR A 43 6.18 4.70 27.68
C TYR A 43 5.79 6.08 27.17
N GLY A 44 5.26 6.94 28.00
CA GLY A 44 4.97 8.33 27.66
C GLY A 44 6.21 9.16 27.29
N THR A 45 7.26 8.50 26.86
CA THR A 45 8.50 9.09 26.37
C THR A 45 8.32 9.62 24.94
N PRO A 46 9.01 10.68 24.57
CA PRO A 46 9.06 11.16 23.19
C PRO A 46 9.49 10.04 22.24
N LYS A 47 8.69 9.80 21.22
CA LYS A 47 9.03 8.83 20.19
C LYS A 47 9.93 9.48 19.13
N PRO A 48 10.90 8.75 18.55
CA PRO A 48 11.64 9.27 17.42
C PRO A 48 10.69 9.55 16.25
N ASN A 49 11.03 10.51 15.41
CA ASN A 49 10.22 10.88 14.24
C ASN A 49 10.03 9.72 13.24
N THR A 50 10.86 8.69 13.32
CA THR A 50 10.76 7.46 12.52
C THR A 50 9.85 6.41 13.15
N ALA A 51 9.29 6.64 14.34
CA ALA A 51 8.35 5.71 14.95
C ALA A 51 7.11 5.54 14.07
N THR A 52 6.72 4.29 13.85
CA THR A 52 5.51 3.97 13.11
C THR A 52 4.27 4.14 14.00
N PHE A 53 3.15 4.54 13.41
CA PHE A 53 1.86 4.48 14.06
C PHE A 53 0.77 4.08 13.07
N THR A 54 -0.24 3.36 13.59
CA THR A 54 -1.27 2.78 12.76
C THR A 54 -2.42 3.77 12.53
N SER A 55 -2.91 3.82 11.30
CA SER A 55 -4.21 4.42 11.04
C SER A 55 -5.31 3.56 11.66
N THR A 56 -6.17 4.16 12.48
CA THR A 56 -7.33 3.48 13.02
C THR A 56 -8.49 3.66 12.06
N GLY A 57 -8.98 2.56 11.50
CA GLY A 57 -10.09 2.58 10.56
C GLY A 57 -10.36 1.23 9.93
N GLY A 58 -11.41 1.18 9.12
CA GLY A 58 -11.77 -0.02 8.39
C GLY A 58 -12.54 0.30 7.12
N VAL A 59 -12.36 -0.54 6.12
CA VAL A 59 -13.07 -0.44 4.83
C VAL A 59 -13.58 -1.81 4.44
N SER A 60 -14.82 -1.87 4.00
CA SER A 60 -15.43 -3.06 3.44
C SER A 60 -15.87 -2.81 2.00
N ILE A 61 -15.55 -3.74 1.11
CA ILE A 61 -15.82 -3.63 -0.33
C ILE A 61 -16.63 -4.84 -0.76
N LEU A 62 -17.75 -4.61 -1.42
CA LEU A 62 -18.53 -5.67 -2.04
C LEU A 62 -18.05 -5.88 -3.48
N LEU A 63 -17.41 -7.01 -3.73
CA LEU A 63 -17.10 -7.51 -5.08
C LEU A 63 -18.29 -8.30 -5.64
N SER A 64 -18.53 -8.16 -6.93
CA SER A 64 -19.66 -8.83 -7.60
C SER A 64 -19.34 -9.09 -9.08
N ASN A 65 -19.92 -10.15 -9.64
CA ASN A 65 -19.91 -10.39 -11.08
C ASN A 65 -20.90 -9.52 -11.86
N LYS A 66 -21.65 -8.66 -11.17
CA LYS A 66 -22.56 -7.72 -11.83
C LYS A 66 -21.80 -6.49 -12.32
N LYS A 67 -22.21 -5.96 -13.47
CA LYS A 67 -21.67 -4.72 -14.02
C LYS A 67 -21.80 -3.57 -13.01
N SER A 68 -20.71 -2.85 -12.79
CA SER A 68 -20.62 -1.69 -11.89
C SER A 68 -19.87 -0.54 -12.58
N LYS A 69 -19.96 0.66 -11.99
CA LYS A 69 -19.18 1.83 -12.45
C LYS A 69 -17.67 1.63 -12.20
N VAL A 70 -17.32 0.96 -11.11
CA VAL A 70 -15.95 0.64 -10.75
C VAL A 70 -15.74 -0.86 -10.93
N LYS A 71 -14.62 -1.24 -11.53
CA LYS A 71 -14.26 -2.64 -11.77
C LYS A 71 -12.83 -2.93 -11.30
N VAL A 72 -12.61 -4.16 -10.84
CA VAL A 72 -11.26 -4.73 -10.73
C VAL A 72 -10.94 -5.30 -12.11
N GLU A 73 -9.97 -4.73 -12.78
CA GLU A 73 -9.63 -5.10 -14.15
C GLU A 73 -8.57 -6.19 -14.21
N SER A 74 -7.53 -6.04 -13.39
CA SER A 74 -6.42 -6.97 -13.32
C SER A 74 -5.77 -6.91 -11.94
N SER A 75 -5.03 -7.96 -11.62
CA SER A 75 -4.29 -8.07 -10.36
C SER A 75 -2.96 -8.75 -10.63
N THR A 76 -1.87 -8.20 -10.13
CA THR A 76 -0.53 -8.78 -10.22
C THR A 76 -0.06 -9.19 -8.83
N ILE A 77 0.26 -10.45 -8.67
CA ILE A 77 0.80 -10.99 -7.43
C ILE A 77 2.31 -10.77 -7.42
N GLY A 78 2.79 -10.02 -6.45
CA GLY A 78 4.22 -9.76 -6.25
C GLY A 78 4.95 -10.93 -5.62
N LYS A 79 6.26 -10.80 -5.53
CA LYS A 79 7.15 -11.72 -4.81
C LYS A 79 7.80 -10.99 -3.63
N VAL A 80 8.39 -11.75 -2.73
CA VAL A 80 9.27 -11.20 -1.69
C VAL A 80 10.50 -10.58 -2.34
N VAL A 81 10.79 -9.34 -1.94
CA VAL A 81 12.01 -8.62 -2.35
C VAL A 81 12.75 -8.25 -1.08
N ASP A 82 13.91 -8.84 -0.87
CA ASP A 82 14.80 -8.55 0.24
C ASP A 82 16.07 -7.88 -0.29
N MET A 83 16.32 -6.66 0.19
CA MET A 83 17.52 -5.88 -0.13
C MET A 83 18.53 -5.88 1.02
N GLY A 84 18.34 -6.73 2.03
CA GLY A 84 19.22 -6.83 3.19
C GLY A 84 19.13 -5.64 4.14
N THR A 85 18.05 -4.88 4.12
CA THR A 85 17.84 -3.74 5.02
C THR A 85 17.56 -4.24 6.43
N THR A 86 18.36 -3.79 7.40
CA THR A 86 18.25 -4.19 8.82
C THR A 86 17.76 -3.08 9.73
N ASP A 87 17.52 -1.87 9.20
CA ASP A 87 17.01 -0.75 9.99
C ASP A 87 15.52 -0.90 10.28
N VAL A 88 15.22 -1.27 11.52
CA VAL A 88 13.84 -1.45 12.03
C VAL A 88 13.03 -0.15 12.09
N ASN A 89 13.69 1.01 12.00
CA ASN A 89 13.04 2.32 12.05
C ASN A 89 12.68 2.86 10.67
N HIS A 90 12.96 2.11 9.60
CA HIS A 90 12.71 2.56 8.23
C HIS A 90 11.94 1.53 7.41
N MET A 91 10.70 1.23 7.81
CA MET A 91 9.84 0.26 7.11
C MET A 91 9.56 0.65 5.65
N GLY A 92 9.45 1.94 5.36
CA GLY A 92 9.28 2.42 3.99
C GLY A 92 10.42 2.00 3.05
N ALA A 93 11.67 2.04 3.53
CA ALA A 93 12.82 1.59 2.75
C ALA A 93 12.79 0.09 2.46
N VAL A 94 12.30 -0.71 3.41
CA VAL A 94 12.15 -2.17 3.23
C VAL A 94 11.08 -2.49 2.19
N MET A 95 9.95 -1.76 2.22
CA MET A 95 8.80 -2.01 1.35
C MET A 95 8.95 -1.43 -0.06
N ALA A 96 9.70 -0.35 -0.22
CA ALA A 96 9.80 0.40 -1.46
C ALA A 96 10.33 -0.40 -2.67
N PRO A 97 11.39 -1.23 -2.55
CA PRO A 97 11.85 -2.07 -3.65
C PRO A 97 10.81 -3.10 -4.10
N ALA A 98 10.06 -3.68 -3.15
CA ALA A 98 8.99 -4.60 -3.47
C ALA A 98 7.83 -3.89 -4.20
N ALA A 99 7.50 -2.66 -3.82
CA ALA A 99 6.52 -1.84 -4.52
C ALA A 99 6.96 -1.55 -5.96
N GLY A 100 8.22 -1.15 -6.18
CA GLY A 100 8.77 -0.92 -7.51
C GLY A 100 8.76 -2.19 -8.38
N ASP A 101 9.15 -3.33 -7.82
CA ASP A 101 9.15 -4.61 -8.52
C ASP A 101 7.72 -5.03 -8.96
N VAL A 102 6.73 -4.85 -8.10
CA VAL A 102 5.32 -5.14 -8.44
C VAL A 102 4.80 -4.19 -9.52
N ILE A 103 5.09 -2.90 -9.44
CA ILE A 103 4.69 -1.93 -10.47
C ILE A 103 5.30 -2.34 -11.82
N TYR A 104 6.59 -2.63 -11.87
CA TYR A 104 7.26 -3.06 -13.09
C TYR A 104 6.61 -4.32 -13.69
N ASN A 105 6.42 -5.35 -12.88
CA ASN A 105 5.82 -6.60 -13.35
C ASN A 105 4.38 -6.38 -13.82
N HIS A 106 3.62 -5.54 -13.14
CA HIS A 106 2.27 -5.19 -13.58
C HIS A 106 2.24 -4.51 -14.95
N LEU A 107 3.11 -3.53 -15.18
CA LEU A 107 3.24 -2.87 -16.48
C LEU A 107 3.61 -3.86 -17.58
N LYS A 108 4.59 -4.74 -17.31
CA LYS A 108 5.05 -5.78 -18.24
C LYS A 108 3.95 -6.78 -18.57
N ASP A 109 3.27 -7.33 -17.55
CA ASP A 109 2.27 -8.40 -17.72
C ASP A 109 1.02 -7.88 -18.42
N THR A 110 0.64 -6.64 -18.12
CA THR A 110 -0.51 -5.98 -18.76
C THR A 110 -0.18 -5.33 -20.11
N LYS A 111 1.12 -5.26 -20.47
CA LYS A 111 1.64 -4.57 -21.65
C LYS A 111 1.21 -3.11 -21.71
N ARG A 112 1.22 -2.43 -20.58
CA ARG A 112 0.84 -1.03 -20.41
C ARG A 112 2.04 -0.17 -20.06
N ASP A 113 2.01 1.07 -20.52
CA ASP A 113 2.98 2.08 -20.10
C ASP A 113 2.53 2.74 -18.78
N ILE A 114 3.48 3.37 -18.08
CA ILE A 114 3.23 4.09 -16.83
C ILE A 114 2.20 5.21 -16.99
N SER A 115 2.15 5.82 -18.15
CA SER A 115 1.20 6.90 -18.48
C SER A 115 -0.24 6.43 -18.71
N TYR A 116 -0.46 5.12 -18.79
CA TYR A 116 -1.81 4.56 -18.88
C TYR A 116 -2.64 4.82 -17.63
N TYR A 117 -1.97 4.96 -16.49
CA TYR A 117 -2.62 5.12 -15.19
C TYR A 117 -2.69 6.61 -14.81
N ASP A 118 -3.88 7.10 -14.50
CA ASP A 118 -4.09 8.45 -13.97
C ASP A 118 -3.51 8.61 -12.56
N LEU A 119 -3.52 7.53 -11.77
CA LEU A 119 -3.01 7.51 -10.41
C LEU A 119 -2.40 6.15 -10.06
N ILE A 120 -1.20 6.17 -9.51
CA ILE A 120 -0.48 5.01 -8.98
C ILE A 120 -0.21 5.28 -7.50
N LEU A 121 -0.67 4.38 -6.64
CA LEU A 121 -0.55 4.54 -5.20
C LEU A 121 0.23 3.40 -4.55
N THR A 122 1.20 3.75 -3.74
CA THR A 122 1.79 2.83 -2.74
C THR A 122 1.03 2.89 -1.43
N GLY A 123 1.22 1.88 -0.57
CA GLY A 123 0.44 1.71 0.65
C GLY A 123 0.72 2.77 1.70
N ASP A 124 1.89 2.73 2.28
CA ASP A 124 2.46 3.74 3.18
C ASP A 124 3.96 3.49 3.30
N LEU A 125 4.69 4.13 2.43
CA LEU A 125 6.15 4.16 2.46
C LEU A 125 6.67 5.33 3.29
N GLY A 126 5.80 6.28 3.62
CA GLY A 126 6.13 7.52 4.30
C GLY A 126 6.89 8.51 3.43
N ILE A 127 7.24 9.64 4.04
CA ILE A 127 7.93 10.73 3.33
C ILE A 127 9.26 10.26 2.73
N TYR A 128 10.05 9.51 3.51
CA TYR A 128 11.35 9.02 3.05
C TYR A 128 11.21 7.89 2.04
N GLY A 129 10.34 6.93 2.32
CA GLY A 129 10.15 5.76 1.46
C GLY A 129 9.47 6.07 0.13
N LYS A 130 8.65 7.12 0.03
CA LYS A 130 7.92 7.51 -1.18
C LYS A 130 8.83 7.73 -2.39
N ASN A 131 10.04 8.25 -2.18
CA ASN A 131 10.96 8.56 -3.29
C ASN A 131 11.79 7.34 -3.72
N ILE A 132 11.99 6.36 -2.85
CA ILE A 132 12.80 5.18 -3.16
C ILE A 132 12.29 4.40 -4.39
N PRO A 133 10.98 4.14 -4.59
CA PRO A 133 10.49 3.50 -5.81
C PRO A 133 10.79 4.27 -7.08
N LYS A 134 10.85 5.61 -7.02
CA LYS A 134 11.20 6.45 -8.18
C LYS A 134 12.63 6.16 -8.63
N ASP A 135 13.57 6.19 -7.70
CA ASP A 135 14.98 5.94 -7.96
C ASP A 135 15.22 4.47 -8.35
N TYR A 136 14.59 3.55 -7.65
CA TYR A 136 14.66 2.11 -7.91
C TYR A 136 14.18 1.76 -9.32
N MET A 137 13.00 2.26 -9.71
CA MET A 137 12.43 2.00 -11.03
C MET A 137 13.25 2.64 -12.15
N MET A 138 13.76 3.85 -11.92
CA MET A 138 14.61 4.52 -12.89
C MET A 138 15.94 3.78 -13.08
N THR A 139 16.59 3.40 -11.97
CA THR A 139 17.90 2.75 -12.02
C THR A 139 17.83 1.34 -12.56
N LYS A 140 16.83 0.56 -12.15
CA LYS A 140 16.75 -0.87 -12.46
C LYS A 140 16.04 -1.16 -13.77
N TYR A 141 15.00 -0.38 -14.10
CA TYR A 141 14.12 -0.66 -15.22
C TYR A 141 14.07 0.47 -16.26
N ASN A 142 14.75 1.56 -16.02
CA ASN A 142 14.69 2.78 -16.85
C ASN A 142 13.25 3.31 -17.03
N ILE A 143 12.44 3.22 -15.97
CA ILE A 143 11.06 3.70 -15.94
C ILE A 143 10.95 4.84 -14.95
N LYS A 144 10.49 6.00 -15.41
CA LYS A 144 10.27 7.18 -14.57
C LYS A 144 8.85 7.16 -14.01
N LEU A 145 8.72 7.15 -12.69
CA LEU A 145 7.46 7.45 -12.00
C LEU A 145 7.24 8.96 -12.02
N ASN A 146 6.14 9.38 -12.65
CA ASN A 146 5.80 10.79 -12.85
C ASN A 146 4.90 11.34 -11.72
N ASP A 147 4.23 12.46 -11.98
CA ASP A 147 3.35 13.14 -11.02
C ASP A 147 2.07 12.35 -10.72
N ASN A 148 1.74 11.34 -11.54
CA ASN A 148 0.66 10.40 -11.28
C ASN A 148 0.99 9.35 -10.20
N TYR A 149 2.20 9.36 -9.63
CA TYR A 149 2.59 8.49 -8.52
C TYR A 149 2.51 9.22 -7.17
N ASN A 150 1.85 8.59 -6.20
CA ASN A 150 1.77 9.10 -4.83
C ASN A 150 1.82 7.94 -3.80
N ASP A 151 1.84 8.29 -2.53
CA ASP A 151 1.88 7.35 -1.41
C ASP A 151 0.74 7.63 -0.43
N CYS A 152 -0.01 6.58 -0.06
CA CYS A 152 -1.19 6.72 0.78
C CYS A 152 -0.89 7.29 2.16
N GLY A 153 0.27 6.98 2.75
CA GLY A 153 0.66 7.56 4.03
C GLY A 153 0.79 9.08 3.95
N THR A 154 1.39 9.59 2.88
CA THR A 154 1.52 11.04 2.67
C THR A 154 0.22 11.73 2.25
N MET A 155 -0.81 10.97 1.90
CA MET A 155 -2.14 11.51 1.54
C MET A 155 -3.15 11.42 2.68
N LEU A 156 -2.97 10.46 3.60
CA LEU A 156 -3.90 10.22 4.71
C LEU A 156 -3.64 11.14 5.89
N TYR A 157 -2.37 11.39 6.20
CA TYR A 157 -1.97 12.10 7.40
C TYR A 157 -1.74 13.59 7.13
N ASP A 158 -2.06 14.41 8.12
CA ASP A 158 -1.62 15.80 8.21
C ASP A 158 -0.13 15.83 8.56
N LEU A 159 0.72 15.97 7.55
CA LEU A 159 2.17 15.83 7.70
C LEU A 159 2.81 16.89 8.59
N ASP A 160 2.14 18.02 8.82
CA ASP A 160 2.61 19.07 9.74
C ASP A 160 2.38 18.67 11.20
N ARG A 161 1.30 17.94 11.46
CA ARG A 161 0.89 17.53 12.82
C ARG A 161 1.14 16.05 13.11
N GLN A 162 1.15 15.23 12.06
CA GLN A 162 1.25 13.78 12.13
C GLN A 162 2.34 13.29 11.18
N PRO A 163 3.62 13.63 11.41
CA PRO A 163 4.68 13.31 10.47
C PRO A 163 4.87 11.79 10.35
N VAL A 164 4.51 11.24 9.21
CA VAL A 164 4.70 9.82 8.85
C VAL A 164 5.99 9.71 8.04
N LEU A 165 7.12 9.74 8.71
CA LEU A 165 8.42 9.81 8.03
C LEU A 165 8.82 8.47 7.42
N ALA A 166 8.71 7.40 8.21
CA ALA A 166 9.22 6.08 7.84
C ALA A 166 8.17 5.07 7.38
N GLY A 167 6.91 5.48 7.33
CA GLY A 167 5.81 4.65 6.81
C GLY A 167 5.24 3.63 7.81
N ALA A 168 4.57 2.61 7.28
CA ALA A 168 4.00 1.48 8.02
C ALA A 168 2.79 1.81 8.91
N SER A 169 1.81 2.54 8.38
CA SER A 169 0.57 2.90 9.11
C SER A 169 -0.50 1.79 9.15
N GLY A 170 -0.15 0.59 8.75
CA GLY A 170 -1.01 -0.59 8.85
C GLY A 170 -1.98 -0.80 7.68
N PRO A 171 -2.81 -1.86 7.75
CA PRO A 171 -3.61 -2.33 6.62
C PRO A 171 -4.71 -1.36 6.14
N ALA A 172 -5.23 -0.49 7.00
CA ALA A 172 -6.32 0.42 6.65
C ALA A 172 -5.88 1.64 5.85
N CYS A 173 -4.62 2.05 5.89
CA CYS A 173 -4.14 3.28 5.25
C CYS A 173 -4.48 3.32 3.74
N LEU A 174 -4.05 2.32 2.99
CA LEU A 174 -4.30 2.26 1.55
C LEU A 174 -5.80 2.28 1.20
N PRO A 175 -6.67 1.42 1.77
CA PRO A 175 -8.07 1.43 1.40
C PRO A 175 -8.80 2.71 1.83
N LEU A 176 -8.42 3.33 2.95
CA LEU A 176 -8.99 4.63 3.35
C LEU A 176 -8.72 5.71 2.31
N VAL A 177 -7.52 5.75 1.76
CA VAL A 177 -7.18 6.71 0.69
C VAL A 177 -7.88 6.35 -0.61
N VAL A 178 -7.74 5.11 -1.09
CA VAL A 178 -8.26 4.68 -2.41
C VAL A 178 -9.78 4.84 -2.53
N PHE A 179 -10.53 4.66 -1.45
CA PHE A 179 -12.00 4.77 -1.47
C PHE A 179 -12.52 6.13 -1.03
N SER A 180 -11.64 7.08 -0.73
CA SER A 180 -11.98 8.51 -0.54
C SER A 180 -11.85 9.30 -1.83
N TYR A 181 -11.23 8.72 -2.85
CA TYR A 181 -11.13 9.25 -4.20
C TYR A 181 -12.33 8.80 -5.05
#